data_77108d28151b2c1cf7ef23a6c8835772
#
_entry.id   77108d28151b2c1cf7ef23a6c8835772
#
_cell.length_a   1.000
_cell.length_b   1.000
_cell.length_c   1.000
_cell.angle_alpha   90.00
_cell.angle_beta   90.00
_cell.angle_gamma   90.00
#
_symmetry.space_group_name_H-M   'P 1'
#
loop_
_entity.id
_entity.type
_entity.pdbx_description
1 polymer ?
#
loop_
_entity_poly.entity_id
_entity_poly.type
_entity_poly.pdbx_seq_one_letter_code
_entity_poly.pdbx_strand_id
1 'polypeptide(L)'
;MTFSLTSQKTPPLTAILIAILLSMLGQQVRAETLRSQLEALAKETGVRIEGLDKVGNEPPRQNEGDVTQRIKALLADYNFMIVGQNGRIERVAITSLKDVAPKPKSSGTVKTQRMGAHHQITAILSGPNNIDVATSLLVDTGATTLVLPESMIRQLGFSQQNLQNGLSQTAAGTIPVKTGILKSVRIGDVSTENVPVSFISDQKLNGARLLGMSFLNRFRFSLDDENSELQLMAK
;
A
#
# COMPACT_ATOMS: atom_id res chain seq x y z
N MET A 1 -76.82 -41.95 4.46
CA MET A 1 -75.80 -41.00 3.93
C MET A 1 -75.33 -40.14 5.08
N THR A 2 -74.16 -40.49 5.63
CA THR A 2 -73.57 -39.80 6.77
C THR A 2 -72.37 -39.02 6.25
N PHE A 3 -72.46 -37.66 6.31
CA PHE A 3 -71.36 -36.78 5.98
C PHE A 3 -70.43 -36.61 7.20
N SER A 4 -69.19 -37.05 7.07
CA SER A 4 -68.15 -36.83 8.06
C SER A 4 -67.46 -35.51 7.81
N LEU A 5 -67.61 -34.55 8.73
CA LEU A 5 -66.87 -33.26 8.77
C LEU A 5 -65.48 -33.49 9.35
N THR A 6 -64.46 -33.41 8.52
CA THR A 6 -63.07 -33.35 8.98
C THR A 6 -62.76 -31.97 9.54
N SER A 7 -62.56 -31.90 10.84
CA SER A 7 -62.11 -30.73 11.58
C SER A 7 -60.66 -30.41 11.19
N GLN A 8 -60.46 -29.32 10.47
CA GLN A 8 -59.11 -28.76 10.29
C GLN A 8 -58.66 -28.06 11.60
N LYS A 9 -57.68 -28.65 12.28
CA LYS A 9 -57.00 -28.01 13.43
C LYS A 9 -56.15 -26.86 12.90
N THR A 10 -56.54 -25.62 13.22
CA THR A 10 -55.71 -24.45 13.08
C THR A 10 -54.52 -24.54 14.02
N PRO A 11 -53.27 -24.25 13.55
CA PRO A 11 -52.12 -24.27 14.44
C PRO A 11 -52.25 -23.17 15.49
N PRO A 12 -51.76 -23.41 16.74
CA PRO A 12 -51.86 -22.42 17.81
C PRO A 12 -51.01 -21.18 17.46
N LEU A 13 -51.52 -20.01 17.78
CA LEU A 13 -50.87 -18.71 17.52
C LEU A 13 -49.39 -18.66 17.99
N THR A 14 -49.04 -19.42 19.00
CA THR A 14 -47.65 -19.59 19.50
C THR A 14 -46.71 -20.24 18.47
N ALA A 15 -47.22 -21.16 17.64
CA ALA A 15 -46.36 -21.79 16.60
C ALA A 15 -46.11 -20.83 15.43
N ILE A 16 -47.04 -19.95 15.13
CA ILE A 16 -46.85 -18.93 14.09
C ILE A 16 -45.86 -17.84 14.53
N LEU A 17 -45.91 -17.42 15.80
CA LEU A 17 -44.94 -16.45 16.35
C LEU A 17 -43.50 -17.01 16.40
N ILE A 18 -43.33 -18.28 16.73
CA ILE A 18 -42.01 -18.93 16.73
C ILE A 18 -41.46 -19.08 15.31
N ALA A 19 -42.30 -19.36 14.32
CA ALA A 19 -41.86 -19.44 12.92
C ALA A 19 -41.45 -18.07 12.35
N ILE A 20 -42.11 -16.97 12.75
CA ILE A 20 -41.72 -15.61 12.37
C ILE A 20 -40.46 -15.18 13.07
N LEU A 21 -40.24 -15.56 14.34
CA LEU A 21 -39.00 -15.27 15.07
C LEU A 21 -37.79 -16.05 14.51
N LEU A 22 -37.97 -17.30 14.08
CA LEU A 22 -36.93 -18.09 13.44
C LEU A 22 -36.58 -17.58 12.03
N SER A 23 -37.52 -17.01 11.29
CA SER A 23 -37.24 -16.43 9.97
C SER A 23 -36.44 -15.11 10.04
N MET A 24 -36.49 -14.41 11.18
CA MET A 24 -35.67 -13.22 11.40
C MET A 24 -34.26 -13.53 11.90
N LEU A 25 -33.98 -14.72 12.44
CA LEU A 25 -32.62 -15.11 12.87
C LEU A 25 -31.73 -15.58 11.72
N GLY A 26 -32.23 -15.71 10.49
CA GLY A 26 -31.48 -16.20 9.34
C GLY A 26 -30.86 -15.12 8.44
N GLN A 27 -31.06 -13.84 8.70
CA GLN A 27 -30.32 -12.78 8.03
C GLN A 27 -28.97 -12.63 8.74
N GLN A 28 -27.99 -13.39 8.30
CA GLN A 28 -26.61 -13.03 8.56
C GLN A 28 -26.41 -11.61 8.05
N VAL A 29 -26.30 -10.65 8.98
CA VAL A 29 -25.82 -9.30 8.68
C VAL A 29 -24.42 -9.49 8.14
N ARG A 30 -24.32 -9.64 6.83
CA ARG A 30 -23.02 -9.68 6.16
C ARG A 30 -22.40 -8.32 6.43
N ALA A 31 -21.30 -8.30 7.19
CA ALA A 31 -20.62 -7.05 7.50
C ALA A 31 -20.38 -6.31 6.19
N GLU A 32 -20.83 -5.07 6.11
CA GLU A 32 -20.62 -4.22 4.95
C GLU A 32 -19.11 -4.07 4.74
N THR A 33 -18.66 -4.26 3.51
CA THR A 33 -17.25 -4.13 3.13
C THR A 33 -17.11 -3.07 2.05
N LEU A 34 -15.93 -2.54 1.85
CA LEU A 34 -15.64 -1.61 0.75
C LEU A 34 -16.07 -2.19 -0.60
N ARG A 35 -15.83 -3.49 -0.81
CA ARG A 35 -16.27 -4.18 -2.03
C ARG A 35 -17.78 -4.17 -2.19
N SER A 36 -18.54 -4.49 -1.13
CA SER A 36 -20.02 -4.48 -1.19
C SER A 36 -20.57 -3.07 -1.42
N GLN A 37 -19.91 -2.03 -0.90
CA GLN A 37 -20.27 -0.64 -1.18
C GLN A 37 -20.06 -0.27 -2.67
N LEU A 38 -18.96 -0.71 -3.28
CA LEU A 38 -18.69 -0.50 -4.71
C LEU A 38 -19.69 -1.24 -5.59
N GLU A 39 -20.05 -2.47 -5.24
CA GLU A 39 -21.07 -3.25 -5.93
C GLU A 39 -22.45 -2.59 -5.82
N ALA A 40 -22.81 -2.08 -4.64
CA ALA A 40 -24.04 -1.35 -4.43
C ALA A 40 -24.09 -0.05 -5.25
N LEU A 41 -22.98 0.72 -5.27
CA LEU A 41 -22.86 1.93 -6.07
C LEU A 41 -23.00 1.64 -7.57
N ALA A 42 -22.36 0.58 -8.06
CA ALA A 42 -22.48 0.13 -9.46
C ALA A 42 -23.93 -0.18 -9.82
N LYS A 43 -24.65 -0.91 -8.96
CA LYS A 43 -26.06 -1.27 -9.16
C LYS A 43 -26.98 -0.05 -9.11
N GLU A 44 -26.75 0.89 -8.19
CA GLU A 44 -27.55 2.11 -8.02
C GLU A 44 -27.41 3.06 -9.22
N THR A 45 -26.18 3.24 -9.70
CA THR A 45 -25.84 4.28 -10.70
C THR A 45 -25.76 3.77 -12.13
N GLY A 46 -25.70 2.45 -12.33
CA GLY A 46 -25.45 1.83 -13.63
C GLY A 46 -23.99 1.96 -14.10
N VAL A 47 -23.09 2.49 -13.27
CA VAL A 47 -21.66 2.59 -13.58
C VAL A 47 -21.02 1.22 -13.55
N ARG A 48 -20.29 0.86 -14.60
CA ARG A 48 -19.51 -0.39 -14.65
C ARG A 48 -18.24 -0.22 -13.84
N ILE A 49 -18.03 -1.06 -12.81
CA ILE A 49 -16.79 -1.06 -12.02
C ILE A 49 -16.00 -2.33 -12.36
N GLU A 50 -14.79 -2.14 -12.89
CA GLU A 50 -13.84 -3.19 -13.27
C GLU A 50 -12.69 -3.25 -12.25
N GLY A 51 -12.11 -4.43 -12.02
CA GLY A 51 -11.00 -4.62 -11.08
C GLY A 51 -11.42 -4.73 -9.61
N LEU A 52 -12.68 -5.11 -9.36
CA LEU A 52 -13.16 -5.38 -7.99
C LEU A 52 -12.39 -6.53 -7.30
N ASP A 53 -11.77 -7.43 -8.07
CA ASP A 53 -10.89 -8.48 -7.58
C ASP A 53 -9.66 -7.93 -6.85
N LYS A 54 -9.26 -6.71 -7.13
CA LYS A 54 -8.14 -6.00 -6.49
C LYS A 54 -8.51 -5.34 -5.16
N VAL A 55 -9.81 -5.22 -4.88
CA VAL A 55 -10.33 -4.67 -3.63
C VAL A 55 -10.44 -5.78 -2.60
N GLY A 56 -9.75 -5.63 -1.47
CA GLY A 56 -9.76 -6.57 -0.36
C GLY A 56 -11.05 -6.52 0.48
N ASN A 57 -11.02 -7.23 1.62
CA ASN A 57 -12.09 -7.19 2.62
C ASN A 57 -11.92 -6.00 3.59
N GLU A 58 -11.75 -4.82 3.03
CA GLU A 58 -11.59 -3.60 3.82
C GLU A 58 -12.91 -3.17 4.45
N PRO A 59 -12.86 -2.46 5.61
CA PRO A 59 -14.05 -1.92 6.24
C PRO A 59 -14.75 -0.92 5.32
N PRO A 60 -16.05 -0.67 5.53
CA PRO A 60 -16.81 0.30 4.77
C PRO A 60 -16.26 1.72 4.99
N ARG A 61 -16.47 2.58 3.99
CA ARG A 61 -16.03 3.98 3.99
C ARG A 61 -17.21 4.92 3.88
N GLN A 62 -17.04 6.14 4.32
CA GLN A 62 -17.99 7.21 4.04
C GLN A 62 -18.02 7.46 2.52
N ASN A 63 -19.22 7.56 1.95
CA ASN A 63 -19.44 7.70 0.50
C ASN A 63 -20.58 8.67 0.18
N GLU A 64 -20.53 9.85 0.78
CA GLU A 64 -21.51 10.91 0.59
C GLU A 64 -21.17 11.77 -0.63
N GLY A 65 -22.19 12.46 -1.17
CA GLY A 65 -22.06 13.37 -2.29
C GLY A 65 -22.53 12.81 -3.62
N ASP A 66 -22.11 13.44 -4.72
CA ASP A 66 -22.41 12.98 -6.08
C ASP A 66 -21.64 11.68 -6.43
N VAL A 67 -21.99 11.07 -7.55
CA VAL A 67 -21.38 9.78 -7.97
C VAL A 67 -19.86 9.88 -8.07
N THR A 68 -19.32 11.00 -8.55
CA THR A 68 -17.87 11.21 -8.69
C THR A 68 -17.19 11.31 -7.33
N GLN A 69 -17.81 12.04 -6.40
CA GLN A 69 -17.31 12.20 -5.04
C GLN A 69 -17.32 10.88 -4.30
N ARG A 70 -18.42 10.13 -4.40
CA ARG A 70 -18.55 8.79 -3.81
C ARG A 70 -17.50 7.81 -4.34
N ILE A 71 -17.28 7.75 -5.66
CA ILE A 71 -16.23 6.92 -6.27
C ILE A 71 -14.84 7.29 -5.73
N LYS A 72 -14.52 8.60 -5.68
CA LYS A 72 -13.24 9.08 -5.17
C LYS A 72 -13.04 8.76 -3.70
N ALA A 73 -14.08 8.84 -2.88
CA ALA A 73 -14.03 8.52 -1.45
C ALA A 73 -13.83 7.01 -1.22
N LEU A 74 -14.61 6.17 -1.90
CA LEU A 74 -14.49 4.71 -1.80
C LEU A 74 -13.12 4.22 -2.30
N LEU A 75 -12.61 4.79 -3.40
CA LEU A 75 -11.35 4.40 -4.02
C LEU A 75 -10.17 5.30 -3.62
N ALA A 76 -10.23 5.94 -2.45
CA ALA A 76 -9.19 6.87 -2.00
C ALA A 76 -7.78 6.25 -1.99
N ASP A 77 -7.67 4.96 -1.64
CA ASP A 77 -6.41 4.22 -1.56
C ASP A 77 -6.11 3.39 -2.82
N TYR A 78 -6.88 3.57 -3.89
CA TYR A 78 -6.71 2.84 -5.13
C TYR A 78 -6.33 3.77 -6.29
N ASN A 79 -5.52 3.27 -7.21
CA ASN A 79 -5.34 3.85 -8.53
C ASN A 79 -6.50 3.40 -9.40
N PHE A 80 -7.19 4.36 -10.02
CA PHE A 80 -8.33 4.07 -10.88
C PHE A 80 -8.48 5.11 -11.99
N MET A 81 -9.17 4.74 -13.04
CA MET A 81 -9.54 5.63 -14.14
C MET A 81 -11.08 5.72 -14.23
N ILE A 82 -11.57 6.92 -14.44
CA ILE A 82 -12.99 7.18 -14.73
C ILE A 82 -13.13 7.45 -16.22
N VAL A 83 -13.99 6.70 -16.89
CA VAL A 83 -14.33 6.87 -18.30
C VAL A 83 -15.79 7.24 -18.40
N GLY A 84 -16.10 8.28 -19.16
CA GLY A 84 -17.48 8.72 -19.39
C GLY A 84 -17.57 9.75 -20.49
N GLN A 85 -18.78 10.04 -20.94
CA GLN A 85 -19.08 11.04 -21.96
C GLN A 85 -20.20 11.98 -21.46
N ASN A 86 -20.18 13.22 -21.93
CA ASN A 86 -21.22 14.23 -21.65
C ASN A 86 -21.54 14.41 -20.14
N GLY A 87 -20.51 14.34 -19.30
CA GLY A 87 -20.64 14.49 -17.85
C GLY A 87 -21.21 13.25 -17.12
N ARG A 88 -21.49 12.16 -17.84
CA ARG A 88 -21.97 10.89 -17.26
C ARG A 88 -20.83 9.88 -17.17
N ILE A 89 -20.63 9.30 -15.99
CA ILE A 89 -19.66 8.24 -15.77
C ILE A 89 -20.25 6.93 -16.31
N GLU A 90 -19.53 6.25 -17.18
CA GLU A 90 -19.93 4.97 -17.75
C GLU A 90 -19.16 3.81 -17.11
N ARG A 91 -17.88 4.04 -16.81
CA ARG A 91 -16.99 3.01 -16.31
C ARG A 91 -15.95 3.56 -15.34
N VAL A 92 -15.62 2.76 -14.34
CA VAL A 92 -14.48 2.94 -13.43
C VAL A 92 -13.62 1.72 -13.51
N ALA A 93 -12.34 1.86 -13.84
CA ALA A 93 -11.36 0.77 -13.86
C ALA A 93 -10.39 0.93 -12.71
N ILE A 94 -10.43 0.01 -11.74
CA ILE A 94 -9.48 -0.06 -10.62
C ILE A 94 -8.25 -0.79 -11.13
N THR A 95 -7.08 -0.14 -11.09
CA THR A 95 -5.83 -0.68 -11.65
C THR A 95 -4.94 -1.33 -10.60
N SER A 96 -4.82 -0.73 -9.44
CA SER A 96 -4.01 -1.24 -8.31
C SER A 96 -4.39 -0.55 -7.01
N LEU A 97 -3.98 -1.11 -5.87
CA LEU A 97 -3.89 -0.36 -4.63
C LEU A 97 -2.86 0.77 -4.83
N LYS A 98 -3.12 1.96 -4.31
CA LYS A 98 -2.08 2.98 -4.25
C LYS A 98 -0.96 2.47 -3.36
N ASP A 99 0.28 2.66 -3.77
CA ASP A 99 1.42 2.53 -2.88
C ASP A 99 1.32 3.64 -1.82
N VAL A 100 0.47 3.42 -0.82
CA VAL A 100 0.50 4.24 0.39
C VAL A 100 1.77 3.82 1.11
N ALA A 101 2.77 4.65 0.94
CA ALA A 101 4.00 4.45 1.68
C ALA A 101 3.66 4.36 3.17
N PRO A 102 3.98 3.26 3.84
CA PRO A 102 3.69 3.13 5.26
C PRO A 102 4.26 4.32 6.00
N LYS A 103 3.46 4.86 6.94
CA LYS A 103 3.95 5.95 7.80
C LYS A 103 5.16 5.45 8.58
N PRO A 104 6.18 6.30 8.75
CA PRO A 104 7.31 5.97 9.61
C PRO A 104 6.83 5.58 11.01
N LYS A 105 7.47 4.56 11.60
CA LYS A 105 7.05 4.04 12.92
C LYS A 105 7.54 4.90 14.07
N SER A 106 8.52 5.78 13.85
CA SER A 106 9.11 6.62 14.88
C SER A 106 9.77 7.87 14.31
N SER A 107 10.13 8.79 15.19
CA SER A 107 11.00 9.92 14.92
C SER A 107 12.24 9.80 15.77
N GLY A 108 13.37 10.33 15.31
CA GLY A 108 14.61 10.26 16.07
C GLY A 108 15.74 11.06 15.44
N THR A 109 16.81 11.22 16.22
CA THR A 109 18.09 11.79 15.79
C THR A 109 19.10 10.67 15.76
N VAL A 110 19.83 10.57 14.67
CA VAL A 110 20.84 9.51 14.47
C VAL A 110 22.18 10.14 14.15
N LYS A 111 23.20 9.70 14.83
CA LYS A 111 24.59 10.11 14.54
C LYS A 111 25.02 9.62 13.19
N THR A 112 25.67 10.49 12.44
CA THR A 112 26.28 10.16 11.14
C THR A 112 27.80 10.17 11.25
N GLN A 113 28.46 9.48 10.35
CA GLN A 113 29.89 9.54 10.18
C GLN A 113 30.21 10.43 8.98
N ARG A 114 31.00 11.46 9.19
CA ARG A 114 31.41 12.37 8.12
C ARG A 114 32.45 11.70 7.21
N MET A 115 32.19 11.75 5.90
CA MET A 115 33.04 11.24 4.83
C MET A 115 33.30 12.34 3.81
N GLY A 116 34.27 13.21 4.10
CA GLY A 116 34.48 14.44 3.32
C GLY A 116 33.27 15.39 3.43
N ALA A 117 32.64 15.69 2.31
CA ALA A 117 31.41 16.50 2.25
C ALA A 117 30.12 15.70 2.44
N HIS A 118 30.21 14.40 2.65
CA HIS A 118 29.06 13.50 2.76
C HIS A 118 28.88 12.97 4.19
N HIS A 119 27.67 12.58 4.52
CA HIS A 119 27.33 11.91 5.77
C HIS A 119 26.99 10.45 5.49
N GLN A 120 27.63 9.56 6.22
CA GLN A 120 27.35 8.14 6.16
C GLN A 120 26.59 7.68 7.41
N ILE A 121 25.68 6.75 7.23
CA ILE A 121 24.83 6.25 8.30
C ILE A 121 24.69 4.73 8.18
N THR A 122 24.62 4.03 9.30
CA THR A 122 24.34 2.60 9.32
C THR A 122 22.84 2.35 9.30
N ALA A 123 22.39 1.53 8.37
CA ALA A 123 21.01 1.11 8.23
C ALA A 123 20.89 -0.41 8.25
N ILE A 124 19.75 -0.92 8.67
CA ILE A 124 19.34 -2.31 8.48
C ILE A 124 18.29 -2.33 7.38
N LEU A 125 18.58 -3.05 6.32
CA LEU A 125 17.72 -3.22 5.16
C LEU A 125 17.09 -4.61 5.23
N SER A 126 15.76 -4.69 5.22
CA SER A 126 15.04 -5.96 5.16
C SER A 126 14.55 -6.21 3.74
N GLY A 127 14.96 -7.30 3.14
CA GLY A 127 14.51 -7.73 1.82
C GLY A 127 13.13 -8.39 1.85
N PRO A 128 12.60 -8.81 0.68
CA PRO A 128 11.26 -9.37 0.56
C PRO A 128 11.05 -10.66 1.36
N ASN A 129 12.12 -11.43 1.60
CA ASN A 129 12.08 -12.69 2.35
C ASN A 129 12.45 -12.54 3.83
N ASN A 130 12.35 -11.33 4.39
CA ASN A 130 12.73 -11.00 5.78
C ASN A 130 14.22 -11.24 6.09
N ILE A 131 15.08 -11.15 5.08
CA ILE A 131 16.52 -11.20 5.28
C ILE A 131 17.01 -9.78 5.58
N ASP A 132 17.60 -9.62 6.77
CA ASP A 132 18.13 -8.34 7.24
C ASP A 132 19.62 -8.24 6.91
N VAL A 133 20.01 -7.12 6.32
CA VAL A 133 21.40 -6.80 6.01
C VAL A 133 21.74 -5.43 6.59
N ALA A 134 22.71 -5.41 7.51
CA ALA A 134 23.28 -4.17 8.01
C ALA A 134 24.28 -3.61 6.99
N THR A 135 24.14 -2.34 6.64
CA THR A 135 25.03 -1.68 5.68
C THR A 135 25.15 -0.19 5.96
N SER A 136 26.26 0.39 5.54
CA SER A 136 26.45 1.85 5.58
C SER A 136 25.95 2.47 4.28
N LEU A 137 25.23 3.58 4.40
CA LEU A 137 24.65 4.35 3.29
C LEU A 137 25.11 5.80 3.37
N LEU A 138 25.45 6.40 2.25
CA LEU A 138 25.64 7.85 2.14
C LEU A 138 24.28 8.54 2.04
N VAL A 139 24.05 9.57 2.83
CA VAL A 139 22.85 10.40 2.73
C VAL A 139 22.95 11.21 1.44
N ASP A 140 22.01 10.97 0.51
CA ASP A 140 22.01 11.60 -0.81
C ASP A 140 20.61 12.07 -1.22
N THR A 141 20.39 13.37 -1.11
CA THR A 141 19.13 14.01 -1.52
C THR A 141 18.98 14.11 -3.04
N GLY A 142 20.04 13.90 -3.80
CA GLY A 142 20.03 13.85 -5.27
C GLY A 142 19.56 12.51 -5.82
N ALA A 143 19.63 11.45 -5.03
CA ALA A 143 19.15 10.13 -5.45
C ALA A 143 17.64 9.99 -5.23
N THR A 144 16.87 9.69 -6.28
CA THR A 144 15.41 9.51 -6.20
C THR A 144 15.04 8.29 -5.34
N THR A 145 15.79 7.20 -5.47
CA THR A 145 15.58 5.95 -4.72
C THR A 145 16.77 5.66 -3.82
N LEU A 146 16.58 4.75 -2.87
CA LEU A 146 17.72 4.08 -2.22
C LEU A 146 18.48 3.31 -3.29
N VAL A 147 19.82 3.46 -3.34
CA VAL A 147 20.66 2.87 -4.39
C VAL A 147 21.66 1.89 -3.78
N LEU A 148 21.69 0.67 -4.32
CA LEU A 148 22.53 -0.41 -3.87
C LEU A 148 23.28 -1.07 -5.05
N PRO A 149 24.44 -1.70 -4.82
CA PRO A 149 25.09 -2.51 -5.83
C PRO A 149 24.30 -3.80 -6.12
N GLU A 150 24.38 -4.29 -7.35
CA GLU A 150 23.69 -5.53 -7.76
C GLU A 150 24.10 -6.75 -6.94
N SER A 151 25.32 -6.78 -6.40
CA SER A 151 25.79 -7.86 -5.51
C SER A 151 24.93 -8.01 -4.26
N MET A 152 24.23 -6.96 -3.82
CA MET A 152 23.31 -7.01 -2.66
C MET A 152 21.95 -7.64 -2.98
N ILE A 153 21.59 -7.84 -4.24
CA ILE A 153 20.30 -8.45 -4.64
C ILE A 153 20.11 -9.79 -3.93
N ARG A 154 21.09 -10.70 -4.04
CA ARG A 154 20.99 -12.02 -3.39
C ARG A 154 21.15 -11.95 -1.88
N GLN A 155 21.97 -11.05 -1.37
CA GLN A 155 22.16 -10.86 0.07
C GLN A 155 20.84 -10.44 0.76
N LEU A 156 20.04 -9.63 0.09
CA LEU A 156 18.72 -9.16 0.56
C LEU A 156 17.59 -10.14 0.23
N GLY A 157 17.87 -11.28 -0.42
CA GLY A 157 16.87 -12.29 -0.74
C GLY A 157 15.93 -11.90 -1.88
N PHE A 158 16.33 -10.98 -2.75
CA PHE A 158 15.58 -10.71 -3.98
C PHE A 158 15.73 -11.83 -4.99
N SER A 159 14.65 -12.18 -5.67
CA SER A 159 14.57 -13.04 -6.83
C SER A 159 14.19 -12.25 -8.08
N GLN A 160 14.24 -12.86 -9.25
CA GLN A 160 13.81 -12.21 -10.49
C GLN A 160 12.34 -11.76 -10.45
N GLN A 161 11.51 -12.46 -9.69
CA GLN A 161 10.07 -12.12 -9.55
C GLN A 161 9.82 -10.83 -8.76
N ASN A 162 10.78 -10.44 -7.91
CA ASN A 162 10.69 -9.22 -7.08
C ASN A 162 11.40 -8.02 -7.73
N LEU A 163 11.99 -8.20 -8.92
CA LEU A 163 12.76 -7.19 -9.61
C LEU A 163 12.15 -6.84 -10.95
N GLN A 164 12.26 -5.57 -11.30
CA GLN A 164 11.88 -5.03 -12.60
C GLN A 164 13.09 -4.36 -13.25
N ASN A 165 13.19 -4.48 -14.56
CA ASN A 165 14.20 -3.72 -15.31
C ASN A 165 13.72 -2.28 -15.50
N GLY A 166 14.62 -1.32 -15.31
CA GLY A 166 14.35 0.09 -15.43
C GLY A 166 15.56 0.85 -15.99
N LEU A 167 15.37 2.14 -16.13
CA LEU A 167 16.41 3.09 -16.49
C LEU A 167 16.50 4.15 -15.40
N SER A 168 17.71 4.55 -15.05
CA SER A 168 17.98 5.66 -14.13
C SER A 168 18.78 6.74 -14.83
N GLN A 169 18.32 7.99 -14.70
CA GLN A 169 19.08 9.15 -15.16
C GLN A 169 20.10 9.52 -14.08
N THR A 170 21.36 9.58 -14.46
CA THR A 170 22.46 9.98 -13.60
C THR A 170 23.24 11.14 -14.23
N ALA A 171 24.15 11.75 -13.47
CA ALA A 171 25.03 12.78 -14.00
C ALA A 171 25.89 12.28 -15.19
N ALA A 172 26.17 10.98 -15.23
CA ALA A 172 26.94 10.33 -16.31
C ALA A 172 26.04 9.84 -17.47
N GLY A 173 24.73 10.13 -17.46
CA GLY A 173 23.78 9.70 -18.46
C GLY A 173 22.79 8.65 -17.95
N THR A 174 22.00 8.10 -18.88
CA THR A 174 20.99 7.08 -18.58
C THR A 174 21.67 5.70 -18.49
N ILE A 175 21.39 5.00 -17.40
CA ILE A 175 21.94 3.66 -17.16
C ILE A 175 20.82 2.65 -16.88
N PRO A 176 21.00 1.37 -17.28
CA PRO A 176 20.10 0.31 -16.88
C PRO A 176 20.23 0.03 -15.38
N VAL A 177 19.09 -0.23 -14.75
CA VAL A 177 18.99 -0.58 -13.33
C VAL A 177 17.99 -1.70 -13.14
N LYS A 178 18.09 -2.42 -12.03
CA LYS A 178 17.00 -3.28 -11.54
C LYS A 178 16.33 -2.57 -10.37
N THR A 179 15.02 -2.55 -10.34
CA THR A 179 14.24 -1.91 -9.28
C THR A 179 13.49 -2.97 -8.48
N GLY A 180 13.34 -2.71 -7.19
CA GLY A 180 12.60 -3.56 -6.28
C GLY A 180 12.04 -2.77 -5.11
N ILE A 181 11.44 -3.47 -4.15
CA ILE A 181 10.90 -2.86 -2.93
C ILE A 181 11.50 -3.61 -1.73
N LEU A 182 12.24 -2.88 -0.90
CA LEU A 182 12.65 -3.38 0.41
C LEU A 182 11.42 -3.45 1.32
N LYS A 183 11.30 -4.53 2.07
CA LYS A 183 10.22 -4.68 3.06
C LYS A 183 10.29 -3.58 4.11
N SER A 184 11.50 -3.28 4.61
CA SER A 184 11.73 -2.17 5.54
C SER A 184 13.16 -1.65 5.47
N VAL A 185 13.32 -0.41 5.92
CA VAL A 185 14.62 0.22 6.19
C VAL A 185 14.56 0.78 7.60
N ARG A 186 15.52 0.43 8.44
CA ARG A 186 15.66 0.90 9.83
C ARG A 186 16.99 1.59 10.05
N ILE A 187 16.96 2.76 10.66
CA ILE A 187 18.10 3.60 11.01
C ILE A 187 17.93 4.00 12.49
N GLY A 188 18.73 3.42 13.38
CA GLY A 188 18.49 3.55 14.82
C GLY A 188 17.10 3.05 15.19
N ASP A 189 16.32 3.91 15.86
CA ASP A 189 14.94 3.62 16.26
C ASP A 189 13.90 3.99 15.18
N VAL A 190 14.34 4.61 14.09
CA VAL A 190 13.48 5.08 13.01
C VAL A 190 13.36 4.02 11.93
N SER A 191 12.15 3.70 11.52
CA SER A 191 11.92 2.73 10.45
C SER A 191 10.76 3.10 9.54
N THR A 192 10.82 2.65 8.29
CA THR A 192 9.71 2.71 7.35
C THR A 192 9.69 1.47 6.47
N GLU A 193 8.52 1.12 5.96
CA GLU A 193 8.29 -0.08 5.16
C GLU A 193 8.10 0.28 3.68
N ASN A 194 8.18 -0.74 2.81
CA ASN A 194 7.94 -0.64 1.36
C ASN A 194 8.79 0.48 0.70
N VAL A 195 10.10 0.41 0.90
CA VAL A 195 11.03 1.42 0.38
C VAL A 195 11.52 1.02 -1.01
N PRO A 196 11.21 1.80 -2.06
CA PRO A 196 11.76 1.59 -3.39
C PRO A 196 13.29 1.63 -3.40
N VAL A 197 13.89 0.65 -4.07
CA VAL A 197 15.32 0.51 -4.22
C VAL A 197 15.70 0.29 -5.68
N SER A 198 16.80 0.90 -6.09
CA SER A 198 17.43 0.66 -7.39
C SER A 198 18.77 -0.04 -7.19
N PHE A 199 18.98 -1.11 -7.95
CA PHE A 199 20.24 -1.83 -7.98
C PHE A 199 21.01 -1.45 -9.25
N ILE A 200 22.23 -1.00 -9.06
CA ILE A 200 23.13 -0.57 -10.12
C ILE A 200 24.34 -1.49 -10.11
N SER A 201 24.91 -1.76 -11.28
CA SER A 201 26.14 -2.54 -11.42
C SER A 201 27.22 -2.06 -10.45
N ASP A 202 27.87 -2.99 -9.75
CA ASP A 202 28.90 -2.73 -8.75
C ASP A 202 30.02 -1.84 -9.29
N GLN A 203 30.40 -2.05 -10.55
CA GLN A 203 31.46 -1.27 -11.21
C GLN A 203 31.09 0.20 -11.38
N LYS A 204 29.79 0.51 -11.63
CA LYS A 204 29.32 1.89 -11.79
C LYS A 204 29.17 2.62 -10.47
N LEU A 205 28.86 1.92 -9.40
CA LEU A 205 28.73 2.50 -8.06
C LEU A 205 30.07 2.69 -7.34
N ASN A 206 31.11 2.00 -7.78
CA ASN A 206 32.43 2.05 -7.12
C ASN A 206 32.34 1.86 -5.58
N GLY A 207 31.48 0.94 -5.16
CA GLY A 207 31.22 0.65 -3.74
C GLY A 207 30.26 1.60 -3.02
N ALA A 208 29.77 2.67 -3.67
CA ALA A 208 28.82 3.57 -3.06
C ALA A 208 27.47 2.88 -2.83
N ARG A 209 26.80 3.28 -1.74
CA ARG A 209 25.40 2.90 -1.41
C ARG A 209 24.73 4.16 -0.92
N LEU A 210 23.56 4.50 -1.47
CA LEU A 210 22.95 5.80 -1.27
C LEU A 210 21.63 5.67 -0.54
N LEU A 211 21.45 6.47 0.51
CA LEU A 211 20.17 6.68 1.18
C LEU A 211 19.44 7.83 0.46
N GLY A 212 18.61 7.48 -0.51
CA GLY A 212 17.90 8.44 -1.35
C GLY A 212 16.53 8.83 -0.86
N MET A 213 15.85 9.62 -1.69
CA MET A 213 14.56 10.25 -1.37
C MET A 213 13.41 9.24 -1.17
N SER A 214 13.50 8.00 -1.70
CA SER A 214 12.50 6.96 -1.42
C SER A 214 12.37 6.63 0.06
N PHE A 215 13.43 6.85 0.85
CA PHE A 215 13.41 6.78 2.31
C PHE A 215 13.23 8.18 2.92
N LEU A 216 14.10 9.14 2.58
CA LEU A 216 14.16 10.46 3.22
C LEU A 216 12.83 11.21 3.13
N ASN A 217 12.14 11.10 2.01
CA ASN A 217 10.86 11.79 1.77
C ASN A 217 9.70 11.28 2.65
N ARG A 218 9.88 10.17 3.37
CA ARG A 218 8.90 9.68 4.37
C ARG A 218 8.89 10.54 5.64
N PHE A 219 9.93 11.35 5.82
CA PHE A 219 10.18 12.15 7.01
C PHE A 219 10.26 13.64 6.65
N ARG A 220 10.02 14.49 7.64
CA ARG A 220 10.65 15.81 7.67
C ARG A 220 12.05 15.56 8.21
N PHE A 221 13.06 15.81 7.40
CA PHE A 221 14.44 15.55 7.81
C PHE A 221 15.29 16.81 7.77
N SER A 222 16.29 16.86 8.62
CA SER A 222 17.38 17.84 8.58
C SER A 222 18.72 17.14 8.85
N LEU A 223 19.74 17.59 8.16
CA LEU A 223 21.11 17.16 8.36
C LEU A 223 21.87 18.27 9.06
N ASP A 224 22.30 18.00 10.29
CA ASP A 224 23.11 18.90 11.09
C ASP A 224 24.58 18.54 10.84
N ASP A 225 25.24 19.38 10.07
CA ASP A 225 26.64 19.20 9.67
C ASP A 225 27.60 19.44 10.85
N GLU A 226 27.28 20.37 11.75
CA GLU A 226 28.12 20.70 12.91
C GLU A 226 28.14 19.56 13.92
N ASN A 227 26.97 19.00 14.21
CA ASN A 227 26.82 17.91 15.18
C ASN A 227 26.91 16.51 14.56
N SER A 228 27.06 16.42 13.24
CA SER A 228 27.02 15.16 12.48
C SER A 228 25.80 14.32 12.82
N GLU A 229 24.61 14.89 12.67
CA GLU A 229 23.35 14.27 13.00
C GLU A 229 22.34 14.33 11.84
N LEU A 230 21.63 13.25 11.63
CA LEU A 230 20.45 13.19 10.79
C LEU A 230 19.21 13.14 11.70
N GLN A 231 18.40 14.19 11.64
CA GLN A 231 17.12 14.24 12.33
C GLN A 231 16.01 13.80 11.39
N LEU A 232 15.18 12.88 11.85
CA LEU A 232 14.08 12.26 11.10
C LEU A 232 12.79 12.40 11.92
N MET A 233 11.84 13.21 11.45
CA MET A 233 10.54 13.38 12.08
C MET A 233 9.46 12.76 11.19
N ALA A 234 8.68 11.82 11.75
CA ALA A 234 7.56 11.21 11.03
C ALA A 234 6.57 12.27 10.54
N LYS A 235 6.04 12.09 9.31
CA LYS A 235 5.04 12.97 8.69
C LYS A 235 3.63 12.58 9.11
#